data_73ced74dd325040aa3b03628c5e1441f
#
_entry.id   73ced74dd325040aa3b03628c5e1441f
#
_cell.length_a   1.000
_cell.length_b   1.000
_cell.length_c   1.000
_cell.angle_alpha   90.00
_cell.angle_beta   90.00
_cell.angle_gamma   90.00
#
_symmetry.space_group_name_H-M   'P 1'
#
loop_
_entity.id
_entity.type
_entity.pdbx_description
1 polymer ?
#
loop_
_entity_poly.entity_id
_entity_poly.type
_entity_poly.pdbx_seq_one_letter_code
_entity_poly.pdbx_strand_id
1 'polypeptide(L)'
;LKLLIAGDGEDRQKLETMVRDLGLEKKVCFAGWLSDVNSFYHAIDINLLTSISETFPYSLTEGTRMHKATIASHVGGVPVLIDDGINGLIFEPGDEKQLAKHLVTLAGDPVLRETFGERIYEKASREFSIDRMVEHQLEIYGSILKRDARQKSRKRDGVIICGAYGHGNAGDDAILKSIIHSVKELD
;
A
#
# COMPACT_ATOMS: atom_id res chain seq x y z
N LEU A 1 20.47 -11.84 -9.62
CA LEU A 1 19.08 -11.48 -9.31
C LEU A 1 18.11 -12.32 -10.13
N LYS A 2 17.00 -12.69 -9.54
CA LYS A 2 15.81 -13.25 -10.19
C LYS A 2 14.62 -12.39 -9.84
N LEU A 3 13.66 -12.27 -10.74
CA LEU A 3 12.41 -11.55 -10.55
C LEU A 3 11.26 -12.55 -10.51
N LEU A 4 10.47 -12.49 -9.44
CA LEU A 4 9.23 -13.23 -9.30
C LEU A 4 8.06 -12.23 -9.34
N ILE A 5 7.17 -12.39 -10.32
CA ILE A 5 6.01 -11.51 -10.52
C ILE A 5 4.76 -12.30 -10.12
N ALA A 6 4.09 -11.85 -9.05
CA ALA A 6 2.80 -12.35 -8.62
C ALA A 6 1.68 -11.43 -9.12
N GLY A 7 0.57 -12.02 -9.48
CA GLY A 7 -0.57 -11.33 -10.05
C GLY A 7 -0.80 -11.64 -11.54
N ASP A 8 -1.89 -11.12 -12.06
CA ASP A 8 -2.28 -11.24 -13.46
C ASP A 8 -2.93 -9.94 -13.93
N GLY A 9 -2.96 -9.68 -15.24
CA GLY A 9 -3.52 -8.47 -15.81
C GLY A 9 -3.33 -8.39 -17.32
N GLU A 10 -3.88 -7.34 -17.89
CA GLU A 10 -3.91 -7.12 -19.35
C GLU A 10 -2.51 -7.04 -19.97
N ASP A 11 -1.53 -6.53 -19.25
CA ASP A 11 -0.16 -6.38 -19.74
C ASP A 11 0.70 -7.65 -19.65
N ARG A 12 0.18 -8.76 -19.09
CA ARG A 12 0.96 -9.98 -18.90
C ARG A 12 1.64 -10.46 -20.18
N GLN A 13 0.90 -10.58 -21.27
CA GLN A 13 1.43 -11.06 -22.55
C GLN A 13 2.51 -10.15 -23.10
N LYS A 14 2.36 -8.84 -22.94
CA LYS A 14 3.35 -7.83 -23.31
C LYS A 14 4.62 -7.97 -22.49
N LEU A 15 4.52 -8.18 -21.18
CA LEU A 15 5.66 -8.39 -20.29
C LEU A 15 6.40 -9.70 -20.60
N GLU A 16 5.67 -10.79 -20.84
CA GLU A 16 6.27 -12.08 -21.25
C GLU A 16 7.01 -11.97 -22.59
N THR A 17 6.49 -11.18 -23.53
CA THR A 17 7.17 -10.91 -24.80
C THR A 17 8.45 -10.11 -24.57
N MET A 18 8.40 -9.06 -23.76
CA MET A 18 9.57 -8.26 -23.39
C MET A 18 10.66 -9.11 -22.72
N VAL A 19 10.28 -10.03 -21.84
CA VAL A 19 11.23 -10.96 -21.19
C VAL A 19 11.94 -11.84 -22.21
N ARG A 20 11.23 -12.35 -23.23
CA ARG A 20 11.81 -13.14 -24.33
C ARG A 20 12.75 -12.30 -25.19
N ASP A 21 12.31 -11.12 -25.60
CA ASP A 21 13.09 -10.22 -26.46
C ASP A 21 14.41 -9.79 -25.79
N LEU A 22 14.42 -9.73 -24.46
CA LEU A 22 15.60 -9.41 -23.66
C LEU A 22 16.43 -10.65 -23.26
N GLY A 23 15.99 -11.86 -23.59
CA GLY A 23 16.68 -13.11 -23.21
C GLY A 23 16.69 -13.38 -21.70
N LEU A 24 15.64 -12.96 -20.98
CA LEU A 24 15.55 -13.02 -19.52
C LEU A 24 14.69 -14.16 -18.98
N GLU A 25 14.29 -15.13 -19.80
CA GLU A 25 13.35 -16.22 -19.44
C GLU A 25 13.82 -17.05 -18.25
N LYS A 26 15.15 -17.20 -18.09
CA LYS A 26 15.73 -17.92 -16.95
C LYS A 26 15.80 -17.08 -15.66
N LYS A 27 15.52 -15.78 -15.75
CA LYS A 27 15.63 -14.83 -14.62
C LYS A 27 14.30 -14.26 -14.16
N VAL A 28 13.25 -14.33 -14.98
CA VAL A 28 11.92 -13.81 -14.67
C VAL A 28 10.93 -14.96 -14.63
N CYS A 29 10.16 -15.03 -13.55
CA CYS A 29 9.08 -16.00 -13.35
C CYS A 29 7.76 -15.25 -13.14
N PHE A 30 6.76 -15.56 -13.95
CA PHE A 30 5.38 -15.09 -13.78
C PHE A 30 4.59 -16.14 -13.02
N ALA A 31 4.33 -15.91 -11.74
CA ALA A 31 3.62 -16.83 -10.87
C ALA A 31 2.10 -16.79 -11.06
N GLY A 32 1.57 -15.77 -11.72
CA GLY A 32 0.13 -15.57 -11.87
C GLY A 32 -0.54 -15.20 -10.55
N TRP A 33 -1.84 -15.42 -10.46
CA TRP A 33 -2.59 -15.16 -9.24
C TRP A 33 -2.24 -16.20 -8.17
N LEU A 34 -1.85 -15.73 -6.99
CA LEU A 34 -1.47 -16.59 -5.86
C LEU A 34 -2.50 -16.49 -4.74
N SER A 35 -2.98 -17.64 -4.26
CA SER A 35 -3.82 -17.74 -3.06
C SER A 35 -2.98 -17.84 -1.78
N ASP A 36 -1.78 -18.41 -1.87
CA ASP A 36 -0.83 -18.53 -0.76
C ASP A 36 0.22 -17.41 -0.83
N VAL A 37 -0.18 -16.25 -0.31
CA VAL A 37 0.63 -15.04 -0.24
C VAL A 37 1.83 -15.23 0.71
N ASN A 38 1.68 -16.03 1.76
CA ASN A 38 2.76 -16.27 2.72
C ASN A 38 3.94 -16.98 2.06
N SER A 39 3.68 -18.06 1.30
CA SER A 39 4.73 -18.78 0.58
C SER A 39 5.43 -17.87 -0.45
N PHE A 40 4.70 -16.95 -1.08
CA PHE A 40 5.30 -15.97 -1.98
C PHE A 40 6.31 -15.08 -1.25
N TYR A 41 5.93 -14.47 -0.11
CA TYR A 41 6.85 -13.62 0.64
C TYR A 41 8.02 -14.40 1.24
N HIS A 42 7.84 -15.66 1.61
CA HIS A 42 8.97 -16.50 2.03
C HIS A 42 9.97 -16.76 0.91
N ALA A 43 9.52 -16.83 -0.33
CA ALA A 43 10.37 -17.13 -1.49
C ALA A 43 11.19 -15.93 -1.98
N ILE A 44 10.91 -14.70 -1.53
CA ILE A 44 11.60 -13.49 -1.97
C ILE A 44 12.52 -12.92 -0.89
N ASP A 45 13.58 -12.25 -1.30
CA ASP A 45 14.52 -11.53 -0.44
C ASP A 45 14.20 -10.02 -0.36
N ILE A 46 13.65 -9.48 -1.44
CA ILE A 46 13.34 -8.05 -1.60
C ILE A 46 11.89 -7.93 -2.07
N ASN A 47 11.10 -7.17 -1.34
CA ASN A 47 9.75 -6.78 -1.76
C ASN A 47 9.85 -5.55 -2.66
N LEU A 48 9.21 -5.59 -3.84
CA LEU A 48 9.28 -4.53 -4.84
C LEU A 48 7.89 -4.03 -5.22
N LEU A 49 7.68 -2.73 -5.12
CA LEU A 49 6.46 -2.05 -5.58
C LEU A 49 6.81 -0.99 -6.62
N THR A 50 6.33 -1.14 -7.85
CA THR A 50 6.60 -0.23 -8.97
C THR A 50 5.37 0.53 -9.46
N SER A 51 4.34 0.65 -8.63
CA SER A 51 3.10 1.32 -8.97
C SER A 51 3.32 2.80 -9.30
N ILE A 52 2.53 3.30 -10.24
CA ILE A 52 2.51 4.74 -10.59
C ILE A 52 1.48 5.53 -9.77
N SER A 53 0.56 4.84 -9.11
CA SER A 53 -0.46 5.42 -8.24
C SER A 53 -0.92 4.40 -7.22
N GLU A 54 -0.95 4.79 -5.96
CA GLU A 54 -1.42 4.00 -4.83
C GLU A 54 -2.08 4.90 -3.80
N THR A 55 -3.02 4.35 -3.02
CA THR A 55 -3.45 4.99 -1.78
C THR A 55 -2.59 4.49 -0.62
N PHE A 56 -2.71 3.19 -0.30
CA PHE A 56 -1.86 2.49 0.66
C PHE A 56 -1.84 1.00 0.28
N PRO A 57 -0.77 0.51 -0.39
CA PRO A 57 -0.77 -0.81 -1.02
C PRO A 57 -0.67 -1.94 0.00
N TYR A 58 -1.56 -2.93 -0.10
CA TYR A 58 -1.54 -4.12 0.76
C TYR A 58 -0.26 -4.94 0.58
N SER A 59 0.22 -5.08 -0.65
CA SER A 59 1.48 -5.80 -0.94
C SER A 59 2.68 -5.23 -0.17
N LEU A 60 2.65 -3.93 0.11
CA LEU A 60 3.67 -3.29 0.94
C LEU A 60 3.56 -3.74 2.40
N THR A 61 2.36 -3.70 2.97
CA THR A 61 2.14 -4.10 4.37
C THR A 61 2.32 -5.59 4.60
N GLU A 62 1.96 -6.42 3.64
CA GLU A 62 2.19 -7.88 3.69
C GLU A 62 3.68 -8.20 3.68
N GLY A 63 4.45 -7.61 2.76
CA GLY A 63 5.91 -7.75 2.72
C GLY A 63 6.59 -7.28 4.00
N THR A 64 6.10 -6.18 4.58
CA THR A 64 6.56 -5.64 5.85
C THR A 64 6.35 -6.64 6.99
N ARG A 65 5.17 -7.27 7.09
CA ARG A 65 4.90 -8.30 8.11
C ARG A 65 5.79 -9.52 8.00
N MET A 66 6.35 -9.76 6.82
CA MET A 66 7.28 -10.85 6.55
C MET A 66 8.75 -10.42 6.65
N HIS A 67 9.01 -9.27 7.27
CA HIS A 67 10.36 -8.70 7.47
C HIS A 67 11.16 -8.57 6.16
N LYS A 68 10.48 -8.22 5.05
CA LYS A 68 11.16 -8.10 3.77
C LYS A 68 11.67 -6.69 3.54
N ALA A 69 12.97 -6.59 3.24
CA ALA A 69 13.52 -5.33 2.73
C ALA A 69 12.71 -4.86 1.53
N THR A 70 12.30 -3.62 1.53
CA THR A 70 11.35 -3.10 0.55
C THR A 70 11.95 -1.96 -0.27
N ILE A 71 11.73 -2.02 -1.59
CA ILE A 71 11.95 -0.92 -2.52
C ILE A 71 10.58 -0.55 -3.10
N ALA A 72 10.21 0.72 -3.04
CA ALA A 72 8.91 1.15 -3.56
C ALA A 72 8.99 2.48 -4.30
N SER A 73 8.08 2.69 -5.25
CA SER A 73 7.90 3.97 -5.91
C SER A 73 7.33 5.01 -4.94
N HIS A 74 7.71 6.28 -5.14
CA HIS A 74 7.29 7.43 -4.32
C HIS A 74 5.85 7.83 -4.64
N VAL A 75 4.87 7.04 -4.22
CA VAL A 75 3.45 7.28 -4.51
C VAL A 75 2.57 7.09 -3.28
N GLY A 76 1.49 7.87 -3.19
CA GLY A 76 0.44 7.74 -2.18
C GLY A 76 0.96 7.65 -0.75
N GLY A 77 0.53 6.61 -0.03
CA GLY A 77 0.93 6.37 1.36
C GLY A 77 2.29 5.69 1.56
N VAL A 78 3.03 5.38 0.49
CA VAL A 78 4.35 4.73 0.58
C VAL A 78 5.32 5.51 1.49
N PRO A 79 5.48 6.86 1.35
CA PRO A 79 6.40 7.63 2.20
C PRO A 79 5.97 7.72 3.68
N VAL A 80 4.74 7.32 4.00
CA VAL A 80 4.28 7.26 5.40
C VAL A 80 4.86 6.02 6.10
N LEU A 81 5.00 4.91 5.36
CA LEU A 81 5.54 3.66 5.89
C LEU A 81 7.05 3.56 5.73
N ILE A 82 7.58 3.98 4.57
CA ILE A 82 9.02 3.88 4.27
C ILE A 82 9.71 5.22 4.52
N ASP A 83 10.66 5.21 5.44
CA ASP A 83 11.64 6.28 5.61
C ASP A 83 12.86 5.94 4.75
N ASP A 84 13.04 6.66 3.64
CA ASP A 84 14.06 6.36 2.64
C ASP A 84 15.48 6.28 3.22
N GLY A 85 16.19 5.20 2.91
CA GLY A 85 17.52 4.90 3.41
C GLY A 85 17.59 4.46 4.89
N ILE A 86 16.46 4.41 5.61
CA ILE A 86 16.41 4.04 7.03
C ILE A 86 15.78 2.65 7.21
N ASN A 87 14.61 2.41 6.64
CA ASN A 87 13.88 1.16 6.75
C ASN A 87 13.43 0.58 5.39
N GLY A 88 13.89 1.16 4.30
CA GLY A 88 13.62 0.76 2.93
C GLY A 88 14.19 1.78 1.95
N LEU A 89 13.94 1.60 0.67
CA LEU A 89 14.39 2.53 -0.38
C LEU A 89 13.19 2.98 -1.21
N ILE A 90 13.17 4.27 -1.53
CA ILE A 90 12.15 4.90 -2.37
C ILE A 90 12.80 5.36 -3.67
N PHE A 91 12.09 5.22 -4.79
CA PHE A 91 12.50 5.75 -6.08
C PHE A 91 11.34 6.53 -6.74
N GLU A 92 11.67 7.50 -7.59
CA GLU A 92 10.65 8.26 -8.32
C GLU A 92 9.98 7.38 -9.38
N PRO A 93 8.64 7.45 -9.54
CA PRO A 93 7.92 6.69 -10.55
C PRO A 93 8.51 6.91 -11.94
N GLY A 94 8.91 5.81 -12.62
CA GLY A 94 9.54 5.85 -13.94
C GLY A 94 11.06 6.06 -13.92
N ASP A 95 11.70 6.23 -12.78
CA ASP A 95 13.17 6.27 -12.68
C ASP A 95 13.77 4.86 -12.59
N GLU A 96 13.91 4.23 -13.73
CA GLU A 96 14.48 2.89 -13.86
C GLU A 96 15.94 2.81 -13.38
N LYS A 97 16.70 3.90 -13.51
CA LYS A 97 18.10 3.95 -13.07
C LYS A 97 18.22 3.94 -11.57
N GLN A 98 17.38 4.73 -10.89
CA GLN A 98 17.32 4.76 -9.43
C GLN A 98 16.87 3.38 -8.90
N LEU A 99 15.82 2.80 -9.48
CA LEU A 99 15.38 1.45 -9.15
C LEU A 99 16.49 0.42 -9.31
N ALA A 100 17.18 0.40 -10.45
CA ALA A 100 18.28 -0.52 -10.70
C ALA A 100 19.41 -0.38 -9.68
N LYS A 101 19.77 0.87 -9.30
CA LYS A 101 20.76 1.15 -8.26
C LYS A 101 20.33 0.56 -6.92
N HIS A 102 19.09 0.77 -6.52
CA HIS A 102 18.53 0.24 -5.26
C HIS A 102 18.53 -1.30 -5.24
N LEU A 103 18.13 -1.93 -6.33
CA LEU A 103 18.16 -3.38 -6.48
C LEU A 103 19.58 -3.94 -6.33
N VAL A 104 20.58 -3.31 -6.97
CA VAL A 104 21.98 -3.72 -6.85
C VAL A 104 22.46 -3.55 -5.40
N THR A 105 22.13 -2.44 -4.77
CA THR A 105 22.48 -2.19 -3.36
C THR A 105 21.96 -3.28 -2.43
N LEU A 106 20.65 -3.54 -2.47
CA LEU A 106 20.07 -4.55 -1.58
C LEU A 106 20.44 -5.98 -1.97
N ALA A 107 20.68 -6.27 -3.24
CA ALA A 107 21.14 -7.59 -3.69
C ALA A 107 22.54 -7.92 -3.16
N GLY A 108 23.42 -6.91 -3.11
CA GLY A 108 24.80 -7.05 -2.68
C GLY A 108 24.99 -7.06 -1.16
N ASP A 109 24.01 -6.61 -0.37
CA ASP A 109 24.15 -6.44 1.07
C ASP A 109 23.03 -7.18 1.87
N PRO A 110 23.29 -8.43 2.29
CA PRO A 110 22.35 -9.20 3.09
C PRO A 110 22.05 -8.56 4.46
N VAL A 111 23.05 -7.94 5.08
CA VAL A 111 22.90 -7.31 6.40
C VAL A 111 21.99 -6.09 6.32
N LEU A 112 22.14 -5.30 5.26
CA LEU A 112 21.25 -4.18 5.00
C LEU A 112 19.82 -4.64 4.75
N ARG A 113 19.60 -5.74 4.00
CA ARG A 113 18.27 -6.32 3.80
C ARG A 113 17.62 -6.72 5.12
N GLU A 114 18.35 -7.43 5.98
CA GLU A 114 17.87 -7.83 7.29
C GLU A 114 17.55 -6.59 8.15
N THR A 115 18.45 -5.62 8.20
CA THR A 115 18.26 -4.37 8.95
C THR A 115 17.01 -3.60 8.50
N PHE A 116 16.79 -3.49 7.18
CA PHE A 116 15.62 -2.80 6.65
C PHE A 116 14.34 -3.58 6.92
N GLY A 117 14.38 -4.91 6.77
CA GLY A 117 13.24 -5.77 7.07
C GLY A 117 12.78 -5.65 8.53
N GLU A 118 13.71 -5.67 9.47
CA GLU A 118 13.39 -5.49 10.89
C GLU A 118 12.84 -4.09 11.18
N ARG A 119 13.50 -3.04 10.71
CA ARG A 119 13.08 -1.67 10.98
C ARG A 119 11.73 -1.32 10.40
N ILE A 120 11.42 -1.80 9.19
CA ILE A 120 10.11 -1.54 8.58
C ILE A 120 9.02 -2.33 9.32
N TYR A 121 9.29 -3.55 9.76
CA TYR A 121 8.38 -4.33 10.59
C TYR A 121 8.09 -3.65 11.93
N GLU A 122 9.14 -3.17 12.64
CA GLU A 122 8.97 -2.44 13.89
C GLU A 122 8.11 -1.19 13.73
N LYS A 123 8.39 -0.38 12.70
CA LYS A 123 7.58 0.82 12.40
C LYS A 123 6.13 0.45 12.11
N ALA A 124 5.91 -0.54 11.23
CA ALA A 124 4.56 -0.96 10.86
C ALA A 124 3.77 -1.51 12.05
N SER A 125 4.40 -2.34 12.88
CA SER A 125 3.77 -2.92 14.07
C SER A 125 3.38 -1.85 15.10
N ARG A 126 4.19 -0.81 15.24
CA ARG A 126 3.93 0.30 16.16
C ARG A 126 2.86 1.28 15.65
N GLU A 127 2.89 1.62 14.35
CA GLU A 127 2.13 2.73 13.82
C GLU A 127 0.88 2.30 13.04
N PHE A 128 0.88 1.08 12.48
CA PHE A 128 -0.19 0.58 11.60
C PHE A 128 -0.88 -0.68 12.13
N SER A 129 -0.80 -0.93 13.44
CA SER A 129 -1.58 -2.00 14.08
C SER A 129 -3.08 -1.67 14.12
N ILE A 130 -3.92 -2.70 14.19
CA ILE A 130 -5.38 -2.55 14.34
C ILE A 130 -5.69 -1.75 15.60
N ASP A 131 -5.02 -2.03 16.71
CA ASP A 131 -5.23 -1.33 17.97
C ASP A 131 -4.96 0.17 17.83
N ARG A 132 -3.86 0.52 17.18
CA ARG A 132 -3.49 1.90 16.91
C ARG A 132 -4.49 2.62 16.01
N MET A 133 -4.99 1.92 14.99
CA MET A 133 -6.04 2.44 14.12
C MET A 133 -7.32 2.73 14.92
N VAL A 134 -7.73 1.81 15.77
CA VAL A 134 -8.93 1.96 16.62
C VAL A 134 -8.76 3.10 17.61
N GLU A 135 -7.62 3.18 18.29
CA GLU A 135 -7.31 4.29 19.20
C GLU A 135 -7.43 5.65 18.49
N HIS A 136 -6.81 5.79 17.34
CA HIS A 136 -6.84 7.03 16.56
C HIS A 136 -8.26 7.39 16.09
N GLN A 137 -9.05 6.40 15.65
CA GLN A 137 -10.46 6.64 15.32
C GLN A 137 -11.28 7.10 16.54
N LEU A 138 -11.09 6.47 17.69
CA LEU A 138 -11.77 6.87 18.92
C LEU A 138 -11.38 8.30 19.38
N GLU A 139 -10.12 8.68 19.21
CA GLU A 139 -9.65 10.05 19.47
C GLU A 139 -10.35 11.05 18.54
N ILE A 140 -10.44 10.75 17.24
CA ILE A 140 -11.15 11.59 16.27
C ILE A 140 -12.61 11.74 16.65
N TYR A 141 -13.32 10.64 16.90
CA TYR A 141 -14.72 10.67 17.31
C TYR A 141 -14.92 11.44 18.63
N GLY A 142 -14.06 11.19 19.62
CA GLY A 142 -14.08 11.92 20.89
C GLY A 142 -13.87 13.43 20.69
N SER A 143 -13.01 13.84 19.79
CA SER A 143 -12.76 15.24 19.45
C SER A 143 -13.99 15.91 18.82
N ILE A 144 -14.69 15.19 17.92
CA ILE A 144 -15.91 15.66 17.26
C ILE A 144 -17.03 15.84 18.27
N LEU A 145 -17.27 14.84 19.13
CA LEU A 145 -18.30 14.90 20.17
C LEU A 145 -18.05 16.04 21.17
N LYS A 146 -16.80 16.27 21.58
CA LYS A 146 -16.44 17.41 22.44
C LYS A 146 -16.66 18.76 21.75
N ARG A 147 -16.44 18.82 20.44
CA ARG A 147 -16.67 20.03 19.63
C ARG A 147 -18.16 20.34 19.52
N ASP A 148 -19.00 19.33 19.29
CA ASP A 148 -20.45 19.49 19.22
C ASP A 148 -21.05 19.91 20.57
N ALA A 149 -20.54 19.38 21.70
CA ALA A 149 -20.96 19.80 23.03
C ALA A 149 -20.67 21.29 23.29
N ARG A 150 -19.62 21.86 22.72
CA ARG A 150 -19.28 23.30 22.80
C ARG A 150 -20.08 24.17 21.82
N GLN A 151 -20.61 23.63 20.73
CA GLN A 151 -21.33 24.35 19.67
C GLN A 151 -22.86 24.24 19.79
N LYS A 152 -23.41 23.94 20.97
CA LYS A 152 -24.86 23.81 21.24
C LYS A 152 -25.74 25.03 20.89
N SER A 153 -25.18 26.11 20.33
CA SER A 153 -25.92 27.33 19.96
C SER A 153 -26.23 27.47 18.46
N ARG A 154 -25.75 26.60 17.60
CA ARG A 154 -26.10 26.64 16.18
C ARG A 154 -26.89 25.39 15.77
N LYS A 155 -28.20 25.60 15.57
CA LYS A 155 -29.04 24.61 14.87
C LYS A 155 -28.37 24.33 13.52
N ARG A 156 -28.01 23.07 13.29
CA ARG A 156 -27.63 22.58 11.96
C ARG A 156 -28.87 21.91 11.37
N ASP A 157 -29.36 22.47 10.26
CA ASP A 157 -30.57 21.98 9.60
C ASP A 157 -30.25 21.02 8.43
N GLY A 158 -29.09 20.32 8.49
CA GLY A 158 -28.71 19.41 7.44
C GLY A 158 -27.53 18.52 7.76
N VAL A 159 -27.36 17.47 6.95
CA VAL A 159 -26.25 16.51 6.99
C VAL A 159 -25.30 16.81 5.84
N ILE A 160 -24.02 16.95 6.13
CA ILE A 160 -22.96 17.03 5.11
C ILE A 160 -22.30 15.66 5.01
N ILE A 161 -22.37 15.06 3.83
CA ILE A 161 -21.69 13.80 3.51
C ILE A 161 -20.44 14.14 2.70
N CYS A 162 -19.28 13.67 3.17
CA CYS A 162 -18.00 13.90 2.53
C CYS A 162 -17.36 12.57 2.15
N GLY A 163 -16.92 12.43 0.90
CA GLY A 163 -16.28 11.21 0.39
C GLY A 163 -15.81 11.39 -1.05
N ALA A 164 -15.03 10.45 -1.54
CA ALA A 164 -14.57 10.39 -2.93
C ALA A 164 -15.52 9.53 -3.75
N TYR A 165 -16.60 10.14 -4.28
CA TYR A 165 -17.64 9.46 -5.03
C TYR A 165 -17.53 9.71 -6.55
N GLY A 166 -17.92 8.71 -7.33
CA GLY A 166 -17.87 8.80 -8.80
C GLY A 166 -16.64 8.14 -9.41
N HIS A 167 -16.41 8.40 -10.71
CA HIS A 167 -15.27 7.86 -11.48
C HIS A 167 -15.13 6.33 -11.45
N GLY A 168 -16.25 5.59 -11.37
CA GLY A 168 -16.26 4.13 -11.43
C GLY A 168 -15.91 3.43 -10.11
N ASN A 169 -15.84 4.14 -9.00
CA ASN A 169 -15.70 3.53 -7.68
C ASN A 169 -17.07 3.01 -7.19
N ALA A 170 -17.43 1.81 -7.65
CA ALA A 170 -18.74 1.20 -7.37
C ALA A 170 -18.99 0.97 -5.85
N GLY A 171 -17.93 0.78 -5.07
CA GLY A 171 -18.03 0.60 -3.61
C GLY A 171 -18.48 1.88 -2.91
N ASP A 172 -17.82 2.99 -3.19
CA ASP A 172 -18.14 4.29 -2.59
C ASP A 172 -19.51 4.81 -3.04
N ASP A 173 -19.87 4.60 -4.31
CA ASP A 173 -21.19 4.95 -4.84
C ASP A 173 -22.32 4.14 -4.18
N ALA A 174 -22.09 2.86 -3.88
CA ALA A 174 -23.04 2.01 -3.16
C ALA A 174 -23.23 2.48 -1.71
N ILE A 175 -22.14 2.84 -1.03
CA ILE A 175 -22.18 3.39 0.33
C ILE A 175 -22.94 4.72 0.35
N LEU A 176 -22.65 5.63 -0.57
CA LEU A 176 -23.36 6.90 -0.69
C LEU A 176 -24.87 6.71 -0.90
N LYS A 177 -25.28 5.82 -1.80
CA LYS A 177 -26.69 5.51 -2.04
C LYS A 177 -27.38 4.96 -0.80
N SER A 178 -26.71 4.07 -0.06
CA SER A 178 -27.21 3.52 1.20
C SER A 178 -27.41 4.60 2.26
N ILE A 179 -26.43 5.51 2.43
CA ILE A 179 -26.51 6.62 3.37
C ILE A 179 -27.68 7.55 3.00
N ILE A 180 -27.81 7.93 1.72
CA ILE A 180 -28.90 8.80 1.26
C ILE A 180 -30.27 8.15 1.50
N HIS A 181 -30.40 6.85 1.27
CA HIS A 181 -31.63 6.11 1.53
C HIS A 181 -31.98 6.14 3.03
N SER A 182 -31.02 5.80 3.88
CA SER A 182 -31.22 5.79 5.34
C SER A 182 -31.55 7.17 5.91
N VAL A 183 -30.96 8.25 5.39
CA VAL A 183 -31.26 9.62 5.82
C VAL A 183 -32.68 10.03 5.43
N LYS A 184 -33.19 9.59 4.26
CA LYS A 184 -34.57 9.86 3.82
C LYS A 184 -35.62 9.13 4.65
N GLU A 185 -35.28 8.04 5.32
CA GLU A 185 -36.18 7.30 6.20
C GLU A 185 -36.30 7.92 7.61
N LEU A 186 -35.43 8.90 7.92
CA LEU A 186 -35.43 9.60 9.22
C LEU A 186 -36.30 10.88 9.24
N ASP A 187 -36.81 11.33 8.08
CA ASP A 187 -37.78 12.41 7.92
C ASP A 187 -39.21 11.86 7.90
#